data_62b5021c4d3607bb3fd198a2d18a8b69
#
_entry.id   62b5021c4d3607bb3fd198a2d18a8b69
#
_cell.length_a   1.000
_cell.length_b   1.000
_cell.length_c   1.000
_cell.angle_alpha   90.00
_cell.angle_beta   90.00
_cell.angle_gamma   90.00
#
_symmetry.space_group_name_H-M   'P 1'
#
loop_
_entity.id
_entity.type
_entity.pdbx_description
1 polymer ?
#
loop_
_entity_poly.entity_id
_entity_poly.type
_entity_poly.pdbx_seq_one_letter_code
_entity_poly.pdbx_strand_id
1 'polypeptide(L)'
;MGMNMVVYQLVNEYKRIPEVKAITLAGSGANGRKDNYSDIDIDIIVSKEIDNDRRTQIIKKVSDYMEVGNDYWGDGDEFLLRNSDIQVDIAYFQINWIKDQISSILDRNIACIGYTTCFWHNVKNAVIVYDRDGVFTELQNKCKIPYPEKLKNNIVKKNYPILRRSFSSYYNQITKAMRRNDLVSINHRLAAFIASYFDILFAINEIPHPGEKKLIDIIENQCKIKPENFKENVEKVFTEGNDKILKNLDIIVDNLDVVLRKENIDI
;
A
#
# COMPACT_ATOMS: atom_id res chain seq x y z
N MET A 1 12.27 12.99 -24.68
CA MET A 1 13.32 12.90 -23.64
C MET A 1 13.12 11.55 -22.93
N GLY A 2 14.13 10.72 -22.75
CA GLY A 2 13.93 9.41 -22.12
C GLY A 2 13.55 9.56 -20.64
N MET A 3 12.69 8.69 -20.11
CA MET A 3 12.20 8.68 -18.71
C MET A 3 13.33 8.85 -17.68
N ASN A 4 14.45 8.15 -17.87
CA ASN A 4 15.62 8.26 -17.00
C ASN A 4 16.23 9.67 -16.96
N MET A 5 16.14 10.43 -18.05
CA MET A 5 16.73 11.79 -18.14
C MET A 5 15.90 12.81 -17.37
N VAL A 6 14.58 12.68 -17.36
CA VAL A 6 13.69 13.56 -16.60
C VAL A 6 13.82 13.31 -15.09
N VAL A 7 13.79 12.04 -14.67
CA VAL A 7 14.06 11.69 -13.27
C VAL A 7 15.41 12.26 -12.82
N TYR A 8 16.45 12.10 -13.63
CA TYR A 8 17.76 12.65 -13.33
C TYR A 8 17.74 14.18 -13.20
N GLN A 9 17.00 14.88 -14.07
CA GLN A 9 16.85 16.34 -13.99
C GLN A 9 16.14 16.76 -12.70
N LEU A 10 15.02 16.14 -12.35
CA LEU A 10 14.29 16.41 -11.11
C LEU A 10 15.16 16.13 -9.89
N VAL A 11 15.81 14.97 -9.84
CA VAL A 11 16.74 14.63 -8.74
C VAL A 11 17.83 15.70 -8.58
N ASN A 12 18.42 16.19 -9.70
CA ASN A 12 19.45 17.22 -9.65
C ASN A 12 18.96 18.57 -9.11
N GLU A 13 17.69 18.91 -9.30
CA GLU A 13 17.10 20.12 -8.73
C GLU A 13 16.76 19.92 -7.25
N TYR A 14 16.06 18.85 -6.91
CA TYR A 14 15.62 18.60 -5.54
C TYR A 14 16.79 18.34 -4.57
N LYS A 15 17.84 17.65 -4.99
CA LYS A 15 19.01 17.40 -4.11
C LYS A 15 19.76 18.67 -3.65
N ARG A 16 19.54 19.81 -4.36
CA ARG A 16 20.14 21.12 -3.97
C ARG A 16 19.38 21.78 -2.81
N ILE A 17 18.19 21.27 -2.48
CA ILE A 17 17.37 21.78 -1.39
C ILE A 17 17.87 21.16 -0.08
N PRO A 18 18.29 21.97 0.91
CA PRO A 18 18.86 21.44 2.17
C PRO A 18 17.89 20.57 2.95
N GLU A 19 16.59 20.85 2.83
CA GLU A 19 15.49 20.13 3.47
C GLU A 19 15.30 18.73 2.90
N VAL A 20 15.67 18.45 1.64
CA VAL A 20 15.58 17.13 1.01
C VAL A 20 16.64 16.20 1.59
N LYS A 21 16.17 15.12 2.20
CA LYS A 21 16.99 14.08 2.84
C LYS A 21 17.19 12.88 1.95
N ALA A 22 16.17 12.45 1.23
CA ALA A 22 16.29 11.39 0.25
C ALA A 22 15.28 11.58 -0.89
N ILE A 23 15.52 10.92 -2.00
CA ILE A 23 14.58 10.79 -3.13
C ILE A 23 14.56 9.32 -3.51
N THR A 24 13.36 8.74 -3.61
CA THR A 24 13.17 7.36 -3.99
C THR A 24 12.20 7.25 -5.17
N LEU A 25 12.33 6.17 -5.93
CA LEU A 25 11.30 5.77 -6.90
C LEU A 25 10.43 4.71 -6.24
N ALA A 26 9.12 4.89 -6.33
CA ALA A 26 8.08 4.00 -5.82
C ALA A 26 7.36 3.26 -6.97
N GLY A 27 6.33 2.49 -6.63
CA GLY A 27 5.41 1.89 -7.59
C GLY A 27 6.03 0.85 -8.53
N SER A 28 5.46 0.75 -9.72
CA SER A 28 5.89 -0.21 -10.76
C SER A 28 7.28 0.09 -11.33
N GLY A 29 7.74 1.32 -11.21
CA GLY A 29 9.08 1.76 -11.61
C GLY A 29 10.20 1.09 -10.82
N ALA A 30 9.97 0.79 -9.54
CA ALA A 30 10.92 0.11 -8.65
C ALA A 30 11.07 -1.39 -8.98
N ASN A 31 10.04 -2.05 -9.52
CA ASN A 31 9.99 -3.50 -9.70
C ASN A 31 10.32 -3.99 -11.13
N GLY A 32 10.75 -3.12 -12.04
CA GLY A 32 11.12 -3.50 -13.42
C GLY A 32 9.96 -4.01 -14.30
N ARG A 33 8.71 -3.95 -13.81
CA ARG A 33 7.51 -4.32 -14.56
C ARG A 33 6.90 -3.06 -15.19
N LYS A 34 7.51 -2.60 -16.29
CA LYS A 34 6.99 -1.47 -17.06
C LYS A 34 5.90 -1.94 -18.00
N ASP A 35 4.68 -1.47 -17.78
CA ASP A 35 3.76 -1.25 -18.89
C ASP A 35 4.08 0.13 -19.52
N ASN A 36 3.84 0.28 -20.83
CA ASN A 36 4.11 1.52 -21.58
C ASN A 36 3.25 2.74 -21.10
N TYR A 37 2.41 2.54 -20.10
CA TYR A 37 1.46 3.52 -19.54
C TYR A 37 1.66 3.74 -18.03
N SER A 38 2.80 3.27 -17.45
CA SER A 38 3.03 3.45 -16.01
C SER A 38 3.48 4.87 -15.72
N ASP A 39 2.80 5.50 -14.76
CA ASP A 39 3.20 6.77 -14.17
C ASP A 39 4.58 6.67 -13.51
N ILE A 40 5.21 7.80 -13.31
CA ILE A 40 6.49 7.88 -12.59
C ILE A 40 6.18 8.34 -11.16
N ASP A 41 6.26 7.43 -10.21
CA ASP A 41 6.08 7.71 -8.78
C ASP A 41 7.42 8.09 -8.14
N ILE A 42 7.52 9.29 -7.57
CA ILE A 42 8.72 9.80 -6.89
C ILE A 42 8.34 10.17 -5.46
N ASP A 43 9.03 9.60 -4.47
CA ASP A 43 8.91 10.06 -3.09
C ASP A 43 10.07 10.99 -2.76
N ILE A 44 9.76 12.18 -2.27
CA ILE A 44 10.74 13.15 -1.77
C ILE A 44 10.63 13.19 -0.24
N ILE A 45 11.67 12.69 0.40
CA ILE A 45 11.75 12.63 1.85
C ILE A 45 12.43 13.91 2.35
N VAL A 46 11.72 14.64 3.20
CA VAL A 46 12.11 15.95 3.66
C VAL A 46 12.24 16.03 5.18
N SER A 47 13.08 16.96 5.66
CA SER A 47 13.11 17.32 7.08
C SER A 47 12.15 18.45 7.43
N LYS A 48 11.71 19.22 6.43
CA LYS A 48 10.78 20.34 6.52
C LYS A 48 10.11 20.53 5.16
N GLU A 49 8.91 21.06 5.15
CA GLU A 49 8.14 21.37 3.93
C GLU A 49 8.93 22.26 2.96
N ILE A 50 8.73 22.01 1.67
CA ILE A 50 9.27 22.81 0.58
C ILE A 50 8.16 23.73 0.07
N ASP A 51 8.48 25.00 -0.04
CA ASP A 51 7.55 26.02 -0.55
C ASP A 51 7.04 25.70 -1.96
N ASN A 52 5.73 25.89 -2.19
CA ASN A 52 5.08 25.57 -3.47
C ASN A 52 5.62 26.39 -4.65
N ASP A 53 6.08 27.63 -4.43
CA ASP A 53 6.69 28.42 -5.50
C ASP A 53 7.98 27.79 -5.97
N ARG A 54 8.76 27.24 -5.04
CA ARG A 54 10.00 26.54 -5.36
C ARG A 54 9.75 25.22 -6.11
N ARG A 55 8.75 24.43 -5.68
CA ARG A 55 8.31 23.20 -6.37
C ARG A 55 7.89 23.56 -7.80
N THR A 56 7.04 24.58 -7.95
CA THR A 56 6.57 25.09 -9.25
C THR A 56 7.72 25.47 -10.18
N GLN A 57 8.73 26.18 -9.68
CA GLN A 57 9.92 26.55 -10.47
C GLN A 57 10.71 25.35 -10.95
N ILE A 58 10.78 24.27 -10.17
CA ILE A 58 11.46 23.03 -10.54
C ILE A 58 10.65 22.31 -11.62
N ILE A 59 9.36 22.10 -11.39
CA ILE A 59 8.49 21.33 -12.29
C ILE A 59 8.31 22.03 -13.64
N LYS A 60 8.24 23.37 -13.68
CA LYS A 60 8.21 24.16 -14.92
C LYS A 60 9.34 23.88 -15.89
N LYS A 61 10.46 23.32 -15.43
CA LYS A 61 11.58 22.95 -16.31
C LYS A 61 11.26 21.73 -17.17
N VAL A 62 10.32 20.88 -16.74
CA VAL A 62 9.99 19.60 -17.38
C VAL A 62 8.53 19.47 -17.79
N SER A 63 7.67 20.37 -17.33
CA SER A 63 6.22 20.37 -17.58
C SER A 63 5.67 21.74 -17.88
N ASP A 64 4.59 21.78 -18.66
CA ASP A 64 3.76 22.97 -18.90
C ASP A 64 2.36 22.81 -18.29
N TYR A 65 2.00 21.58 -17.84
CA TYR A 65 0.73 21.25 -17.19
C TYR A 65 0.98 20.57 -15.85
N MET A 66 0.66 21.22 -14.75
CA MET A 66 0.98 20.76 -13.39
C MET A 66 -0.04 21.21 -12.35
N GLU A 67 -0.22 20.37 -11.34
CA GLU A 67 -0.88 20.67 -10.07
C GLU A 67 0.16 20.57 -8.96
N VAL A 68 0.45 21.70 -8.29
CA VAL A 68 1.48 21.77 -7.25
C VAL A 68 0.86 22.02 -5.90
N GLY A 69 1.26 21.25 -4.89
CA GLY A 69 0.77 21.38 -3.53
C GLY A 69 -0.67 20.91 -3.38
N ASN A 70 -1.08 19.89 -4.13
CA ASN A 70 -2.34 19.22 -3.85
C ASN A 70 -2.21 18.37 -2.56
N ASP A 71 -3.32 18.23 -1.84
CA ASP A 71 -3.39 17.48 -0.59
C ASP A 71 -4.47 16.38 -0.57
N TYR A 72 -4.96 16.01 -1.76
CA TYR A 72 -6.05 15.02 -1.90
C TYR A 72 -5.69 13.66 -1.32
N TRP A 73 -4.43 13.23 -1.51
CA TRP A 73 -3.91 11.95 -1.04
C TRP A 73 -2.71 12.11 -0.09
N GLY A 74 -2.41 13.32 0.30
CA GLY A 74 -1.25 13.75 1.04
C GLY A 74 -0.53 14.87 0.28
N ASP A 75 0.52 15.45 0.88
CA ASP A 75 1.28 16.53 0.23
C ASP A 75 1.97 16.03 -1.04
N GLY A 76 1.57 16.56 -2.19
CA GLY A 76 2.02 16.07 -3.49
C GLY A 76 1.97 17.09 -4.62
N ASP A 77 2.62 16.71 -5.72
CA ASP A 77 2.58 17.43 -6.99
C ASP A 77 2.34 16.42 -8.11
N GLU A 78 1.45 16.76 -9.04
CA GLU A 78 1.13 15.92 -10.20
C GLU A 78 1.34 16.75 -11.48
N PHE A 79 1.94 16.13 -12.50
CA PHE A 79 2.16 16.82 -13.75
C PHE A 79 2.38 15.88 -14.93
N LEU A 80 2.12 16.38 -16.15
CA LEU A 80 2.48 15.68 -17.39
C LEU A 80 3.85 16.12 -17.88
N LEU A 81 4.67 15.17 -18.28
CA LEU A 81 5.94 15.50 -18.92
C LEU A 81 5.72 16.25 -20.24
N ARG A 82 6.52 17.29 -20.47
CA ARG A 82 6.42 18.10 -21.69
C ARG A 82 6.52 17.26 -22.96
N ASN A 83 5.56 17.44 -23.88
CA ASN A 83 5.42 16.69 -25.12
C ASN A 83 5.26 15.17 -24.91
N SER A 84 4.56 14.76 -23.85
CA SER A 84 4.33 13.35 -23.51
C SER A 84 3.03 13.24 -22.73
N ASP A 85 2.40 12.05 -22.76
CA ASP A 85 1.25 11.68 -21.93
C ASP A 85 1.70 10.99 -20.63
N ILE A 86 3.00 11.01 -20.32
CA ILE A 86 3.54 10.38 -19.11
C ILE A 86 3.24 11.30 -17.92
N GLN A 87 2.49 10.79 -16.96
CA GLN A 87 2.24 11.43 -15.67
C GLN A 87 3.42 11.19 -14.72
N VAL A 88 3.73 12.19 -13.94
CA VAL A 88 4.68 12.11 -12.82
C VAL A 88 3.96 12.55 -11.56
N ASP A 89 4.02 11.68 -10.56
CA ASP A 89 3.44 11.89 -9.24
C ASP A 89 4.58 12.02 -8.23
N ILE A 90 4.64 13.14 -7.54
CA ILE A 90 5.60 13.40 -6.48
C ILE A 90 4.86 13.44 -5.15
N ALA A 91 5.21 12.53 -4.23
CA ALA A 91 4.74 12.59 -2.85
C ALA A 91 5.84 13.09 -1.91
N TYR A 92 5.47 13.95 -0.95
CA TYR A 92 6.41 14.50 0.03
C TYR A 92 6.15 13.90 1.41
N PHE A 93 7.20 13.35 2.01
CA PHE A 93 7.12 12.71 3.31
C PHE A 93 8.12 13.30 4.30
N GLN A 94 7.63 13.68 5.48
CA GLN A 94 8.51 14.06 6.57
C GLN A 94 9.29 12.83 7.06
N ILE A 95 10.62 12.93 7.12
CA ILE A 95 11.48 11.82 7.54
C ILE A 95 11.12 11.27 8.93
N ASN A 96 10.76 12.13 9.86
CA ASN A 96 10.40 11.74 11.21
C ASN A 96 9.06 10.98 11.22
N TRP A 97 8.12 11.37 10.36
CA TRP A 97 6.86 10.65 10.21
C TRP A 97 7.07 9.23 9.66
N ILE A 98 7.91 9.06 8.61
CA ILE A 98 8.24 7.72 8.09
C ILE A 98 8.92 6.87 9.17
N LYS A 99 9.89 7.45 9.93
CA LYS A 99 10.56 6.77 11.03
C LYS A 99 9.56 6.29 12.09
N ASP A 100 8.57 7.10 12.43
CA ASP A 100 7.54 6.72 13.40
C ASP A 100 6.61 5.63 12.86
N GLN A 101 6.21 5.69 11.57
CA GLN A 101 5.44 4.62 10.92
C GLN A 101 6.20 3.28 10.98
N ILE A 102 7.46 3.26 10.58
CA ILE A 102 8.29 2.05 10.63
C ILE A 102 8.48 1.55 12.06
N SER A 103 8.72 2.44 13.03
CA SER A 103 8.81 2.08 14.44
C SER A 103 7.48 1.54 14.99
N SER A 104 6.35 2.11 14.57
CA SER A 104 5.01 1.59 14.93
C SER A 104 4.83 0.14 14.51
N ILE A 105 5.25 -0.17 13.30
CA ILE A 105 5.13 -1.52 12.72
C ILE A 105 6.16 -2.48 13.34
N LEU A 106 7.44 -2.15 13.27
CA LEU A 106 8.52 -3.09 13.56
C LEU A 106 8.92 -3.16 15.03
N ASP A 107 8.90 -2.03 15.75
CA ASP A 107 9.33 -1.98 17.15
C ASP A 107 8.11 -2.20 18.09
N ARG A 108 7.00 -1.51 17.83
CA ARG A 108 5.80 -1.55 18.66
C ARG A 108 4.82 -2.67 18.25
N ASN A 109 4.96 -3.25 17.06
CA ASN A 109 4.10 -4.30 16.50
C ASN A 109 2.61 -3.90 16.48
N ILE A 110 2.31 -2.65 16.14
CA ILE A 110 0.94 -2.14 16.10
C ILE A 110 0.29 -2.59 14.78
N ALA A 111 -0.85 -3.28 14.89
CA ALA A 111 -1.67 -3.67 13.76
C ALA A 111 -2.77 -2.63 13.49
N CYS A 112 -3.03 -2.36 12.22
CA CYS A 112 -4.13 -1.57 11.71
C CYS A 112 -5.29 -2.45 11.23
N ILE A 113 -6.38 -1.84 10.81
CA ILE A 113 -7.47 -2.52 10.09
C ILE A 113 -7.13 -2.47 8.59
N GLY A 114 -6.65 -3.57 8.07
CA GLY A 114 -6.12 -3.66 6.71
C GLY A 114 -4.80 -2.90 6.53
N TYR A 115 -4.04 -3.28 5.52
CA TYR A 115 -2.83 -2.59 5.06
C TYR A 115 -1.74 -2.33 6.13
N THR A 116 -1.71 -3.10 7.21
CA THR A 116 -0.82 -2.84 8.38
C THR A 116 0.64 -2.61 7.98
N THR A 117 1.16 -3.36 7.03
CA THR A 117 2.59 -3.38 6.71
C THR A 117 2.94 -2.71 5.38
N CYS A 118 2.02 -1.91 4.78
CA CYS A 118 2.26 -1.25 3.50
C CYS A 118 3.46 -0.29 3.54
N PHE A 119 3.59 0.53 4.57
CA PHE A 119 4.75 1.42 4.70
C PHE A 119 6.06 0.65 4.85
N TRP A 120 6.05 -0.47 5.58
CA TRP A 120 7.21 -1.35 5.63
C TRP A 120 7.58 -1.89 4.25
N HIS A 121 6.58 -2.39 3.50
CA HIS A 121 6.80 -2.85 2.12
C HIS A 121 7.41 -1.75 1.25
N ASN A 122 6.85 -0.55 1.28
CA ASN A 122 7.28 0.56 0.45
C ASN A 122 8.71 0.98 0.77
N VAL A 123 9.04 1.22 2.04
CA VAL A 123 10.39 1.60 2.46
C VAL A 123 11.41 0.51 2.14
N LYS A 124 11.06 -0.77 2.40
CA LYS A 124 11.94 -1.92 2.14
C LYS A 124 12.31 -2.06 0.67
N ASN A 125 11.36 -1.77 -0.25
CA ASN A 125 11.51 -2.01 -1.69
C ASN A 125 11.76 -0.73 -2.51
N ALA A 126 11.78 0.43 -1.89
CA ALA A 126 12.03 1.70 -2.57
C ALA A 126 13.41 1.72 -3.26
N VAL A 127 13.48 2.24 -4.48
CA VAL A 127 14.75 2.44 -5.20
C VAL A 127 15.30 3.80 -4.84
N ILE A 128 16.39 3.83 -4.09
CA ILE A 128 17.05 5.07 -3.68
C ILE A 128 17.78 5.67 -4.87
N VAL A 129 17.42 6.90 -5.26
CA VAL A 129 18.10 7.66 -6.31
C VAL A 129 18.93 8.82 -5.77
N TYR A 130 18.64 9.26 -4.56
CA TYR A 130 19.42 10.21 -3.78
C TYR A 130 19.23 9.98 -2.29
N ASP A 131 20.28 10.05 -1.50
CA ASP A 131 20.23 9.90 -0.05
C ASP A 131 21.31 10.79 0.62
N ARG A 132 20.86 11.82 1.30
CA ARG A 132 21.74 12.72 2.04
C ARG A 132 22.11 12.07 3.36
N ASP A 133 23.40 11.90 3.58
CA ASP A 133 23.98 11.36 4.81
C ASP A 133 23.53 9.90 5.11
N GLY A 134 22.97 9.17 4.12
CA GLY A 134 22.56 7.79 4.28
C GLY A 134 21.30 7.57 5.12
N VAL A 135 20.52 8.63 5.37
CA VAL A 135 19.37 8.60 6.31
C VAL A 135 18.30 7.60 5.89
N PHE A 136 18.01 7.51 4.59
CA PHE A 136 17.00 6.57 4.08
C PHE A 136 17.56 5.16 3.97
N THR A 137 18.83 5.02 3.60
CA THR A 137 19.55 3.73 3.60
C THR A 137 19.53 3.08 4.98
N GLU A 138 19.76 3.86 6.04
CA GLU A 138 19.68 3.37 7.42
C GLU A 138 18.28 2.86 7.74
N LEU A 139 17.25 3.62 7.38
CA LEU A 139 15.85 3.24 7.58
C LEU A 139 15.48 1.98 6.78
N GLN A 140 15.92 1.89 5.51
CA GLN A 140 15.70 0.73 4.67
C GLN A 140 16.40 -0.53 5.24
N ASN A 141 17.60 -0.36 5.80
CA ASN A 141 18.30 -1.47 6.46
C ASN A 141 17.55 -1.95 7.71
N LYS A 142 16.94 -1.06 8.48
CA LYS A 142 16.03 -1.41 9.59
C LYS A 142 14.85 -2.26 9.11
N CYS A 143 14.39 -2.05 7.88
CA CYS A 143 13.29 -2.82 7.27
C CYS A 143 13.71 -4.22 6.79
N LYS A 144 15.02 -4.55 6.76
CA LYS A 144 15.56 -5.86 6.31
C LYS A 144 15.67 -6.85 7.47
N ILE A 145 14.60 -7.00 8.23
CA ILE A 145 14.52 -7.96 9.35
C ILE A 145 13.54 -9.07 9.03
N PRO A 146 13.61 -10.24 9.71
CA PRO A 146 12.56 -11.23 9.67
C PRO A 146 11.22 -10.63 10.09
N TYR A 147 10.14 -11.18 9.57
CA TYR A 147 8.80 -10.73 9.92
C TYR A 147 8.53 -10.97 11.42
N PRO A 148 8.20 -9.95 12.23
CA PRO A 148 8.00 -10.16 13.67
C PRO A 148 6.78 -11.03 13.95
N GLU A 149 6.96 -12.13 14.67
CA GLU A 149 5.88 -13.05 15.02
C GLU A 149 4.76 -12.34 15.82
N LYS A 150 5.14 -11.44 16.74
CA LYS A 150 4.19 -10.63 17.50
C LYS A 150 3.33 -9.76 16.59
N LEU A 151 3.91 -9.17 15.54
CA LEU A 151 3.18 -8.37 14.57
C LEU A 151 2.18 -9.24 13.79
N LYS A 152 2.61 -10.41 13.30
CA LYS A 152 1.75 -11.41 12.64
C LYS A 152 0.52 -11.72 13.50
N ASN A 153 0.76 -12.10 14.75
CA ASN A 153 -0.31 -12.44 15.69
C ASN A 153 -1.24 -11.24 15.97
N ASN A 154 -0.69 -10.04 16.12
CA ASN A 154 -1.48 -8.84 16.33
C ASN A 154 -2.36 -8.49 15.11
N ILE A 155 -1.87 -8.69 13.88
CA ILE A 155 -2.64 -8.47 12.66
C ILE A 155 -3.82 -9.45 12.60
N VAL A 156 -3.58 -10.73 12.81
CA VAL A 156 -4.66 -11.73 12.83
C VAL A 156 -5.66 -11.42 13.93
N LYS A 157 -5.21 -11.18 15.16
CA LYS A 157 -6.07 -10.85 16.31
C LYS A 157 -6.95 -9.62 16.07
N LYS A 158 -6.44 -8.64 15.30
CA LYS A 158 -7.19 -7.40 15.01
C LYS A 158 -8.16 -7.56 13.85
N ASN A 159 -7.74 -8.22 12.77
CA ASN A 159 -8.50 -8.25 11.52
C ASN A 159 -9.47 -9.44 11.43
N TYR A 160 -9.13 -10.60 12.01
CA TYR A 160 -9.94 -11.80 11.87
C TYR A 160 -11.33 -11.70 12.52
N PRO A 161 -11.49 -11.21 13.77
CA PRO A 161 -12.83 -11.13 14.39
C PRO A 161 -13.78 -10.21 13.64
N ILE A 162 -13.28 -9.15 13.01
CA ILE A 162 -14.11 -8.18 12.29
C ILE A 162 -14.56 -8.65 10.91
N LEU A 163 -14.01 -9.76 10.40
CA LEU A 163 -14.54 -10.37 9.17
C LEU A 163 -15.97 -10.88 9.41
N ARG A 164 -16.16 -11.79 10.39
CA ARG A 164 -17.44 -12.48 10.60
C ARG A 164 -17.84 -12.67 12.06
N ARG A 165 -16.90 -12.77 13.02
CA ARG A 165 -17.17 -13.23 14.38
C ARG A 165 -17.69 -12.16 15.33
N SER A 166 -17.22 -10.92 15.20
CA SER A 166 -17.63 -9.86 16.12
C SER A 166 -19.08 -9.41 15.84
N PHE A 167 -19.73 -8.85 16.88
CA PHE A 167 -21.09 -8.33 16.74
C PHE A 167 -21.23 -7.28 15.63
N SER A 168 -20.23 -6.42 15.47
CA SER A 168 -20.16 -5.39 14.43
C SER A 168 -19.26 -5.79 13.28
N SER A 169 -19.14 -7.08 12.97
CA SER A 169 -18.33 -7.58 11.84
C SER A 169 -18.83 -7.03 10.50
N TYR A 170 -17.94 -6.99 9.53
CA TYR A 170 -18.29 -6.61 8.16
C TYR A 170 -19.39 -7.51 7.59
N TYR A 171 -19.33 -8.82 7.83
CA TYR A 171 -20.37 -9.76 7.44
C TYR A 171 -21.75 -9.35 7.96
N ASN A 172 -21.85 -9.05 9.26
CA ASN A 172 -23.11 -8.62 9.89
C ASN A 172 -23.59 -7.26 9.35
N GLN A 173 -22.67 -6.36 9.04
CA GLN A 173 -22.99 -5.05 8.46
C GLN A 173 -23.47 -5.20 6.99
N ILE A 174 -22.83 -6.07 6.19
CA ILE A 174 -23.28 -6.40 4.83
C ILE A 174 -24.68 -7.03 4.87
N THR A 175 -24.92 -7.99 5.77
CA THR A 175 -26.23 -8.61 5.95
C THR A 175 -27.34 -7.57 6.21
N LYS A 176 -27.06 -6.59 7.08
CA LYS A 176 -28.02 -5.50 7.35
C LYS A 176 -28.22 -4.57 6.16
N ALA A 177 -27.17 -4.30 5.39
CA ALA A 177 -27.23 -3.48 4.18
C ALA A 177 -28.04 -4.18 3.06
N MET A 178 -27.84 -5.49 2.89
CA MET A 178 -28.61 -6.30 1.92
C MET A 178 -30.10 -6.30 2.23
N ARG A 179 -30.50 -6.45 3.50
CA ARG A 179 -31.93 -6.37 3.91
C ARG A 179 -32.58 -5.03 3.58
N ARG A 180 -31.78 -3.97 3.43
CA ARG A 180 -32.25 -2.62 3.08
C ARG A 180 -32.07 -2.28 1.61
N ASN A 181 -31.52 -3.21 0.81
CA ASN A 181 -31.10 -2.96 -0.57
C ASN A 181 -30.16 -1.77 -0.73
N ASP A 182 -29.29 -1.53 0.28
CA ASP A 182 -28.35 -0.43 0.30
C ASP A 182 -27.03 -0.85 -0.39
N LEU A 183 -27.00 -0.69 -1.70
CA LEU A 183 -25.84 -1.09 -2.54
C LEU A 183 -24.55 -0.34 -2.16
N VAL A 184 -24.64 0.93 -1.81
CA VAL A 184 -23.46 1.73 -1.43
C VAL A 184 -22.85 1.18 -0.15
N SER A 185 -23.67 0.90 0.86
CA SER A 185 -23.20 0.32 2.12
C SER A 185 -22.61 -1.08 1.92
N ILE A 186 -23.20 -1.92 1.06
CA ILE A 186 -22.67 -3.25 0.73
C ILE A 186 -21.24 -3.11 0.19
N ASN A 187 -21.04 -2.31 -0.87
CA ASN A 187 -19.75 -2.17 -1.51
C ASN A 187 -18.68 -1.59 -0.57
N HIS A 188 -19.05 -0.58 0.23
CA HIS A 188 -18.15 0.04 1.19
C HIS A 188 -17.66 -0.96 2.26
N ARG A 189 -18.56 -1.83 2.76
CA ARG A 189 -18.21 -2.87 3.73
C ARG A 189 -17.45 -4.03 3.11
N LEU A 190 -17.76 -4.36 1.87
CA LEU A 190 -17.04 -5.39 1.13
C LEU A 190 -15.57 -4.98 0.90
N ALA A 191 -15.31 -3.75 0.47
CA ALA A 191 -13.94 -3.25 0.33
C ALA A 191 -13.15 -3.33 1.65
N ALA A 192 -13.77 -2.93 2.78
CA ALA A 192 -13.13 -3.01 4.09
C ALA A 192 -12.91 -4.46 4.57
N PHE A 193 -13.85 -5.37 4.26
CA PHE A 193 -13.71 -6.80 4.54
C PHE A 193 -12.49 -7.37 3.79
N ILE A 194 -12.39 -7.09 2.51
CA ILE A 194 -11.30 -7.57 1.66
C ILE A 194 -9.95 -7.02 2.11
N ALA A 195 -9.87 -5.75 2.49
CA ALA A 195 -8.64 -5.17 3.04
C ALA A 195 -8.14 -5.94 4.28
N SER A 196 -9.04 -6.27 5.22
CA SER A 196 -8.70 -7.06 6.41
C SER A 196 -8.35 -8.52 6.09
N TYR A 197 -9.05 -9.13 5.13
CA TYR A 197 -8.78 -10.51 4.70
C TYR A 197 -7.37 -10.63 4.08
N PHE A 198 -6.98 -9.73 3.21
CA PHE A 198 -5.65 -9.73 2.59
C PHE A 198 -4.54 -9.39 3.60
N ASP A 199 -4.80 -8.50 4.57
CA ASP A 199 -3.81 -8.20 5.62
C ASP A 199 -3.46 -9.44 6.44
N ILE A 200 -4.47 -10.29 6.75
CA ILE A 200 -4.25 -11.60 7.40
C ILE A 200 -3.42 -12.52 6.51
N LEU A 201 -3.77 -12.66 5.23
CA LEU A 201 -3.08 -13.56 4.31
C LEU A 201 -1.60 -13.19 4.15
N PHE A 202 -1.29 -11.91 4.00
CA PHE A 202 0.10 -11.46 3.94
C PHE A 202 0.84 -11.70 5.26
N ALA A 203 0.19 -11.42 6.39
CA ALA A 203 0.79 -11.61 7.71
C ALA A 203 1.16 -13.08 7.98
N ILE A 204 0.27 -14.04 7.69
CA ILE A 204 0.55 -15.48 7.90
C ILE A 204 1.63 -16.03 6.96
N ASN A 205 1.83 -15.38 5.81
CA ASN A 205 2.93 -15.70 4.89
C ASN A 205 4.21 -14.93 5.20
N GLU A 206 4.22 -14.07 6.22
CA GLU A 206 5.38 -13.25 6.62
C GLU A 206 5.89 -12.34 5.49
N ILE A 207 4.97 -11.87 4.66
CA ILE A 207 5.21 -10.95 3.55
C ILE A 207 4.60 -9.59 3.91
N PRO A 208 5.37 -8.48 3.89
CA PRO A 208 4.79 -7.16 4.05
C PRO A 208 3.77 -6.86 2.96
N HIS A 209 2.59 -6.34 3.34
CA HIS A 209 1.47 -6.07 2.45
C HIS A 209 1.85 -5.04 1.36
N PRO A 210 1.70 -5.35 0.07
CA PRO A 210 2.25 -4.52 -1.03
C PRO A 210 1.37 -3.32 -1.42
N GLY A 211 0.21 -3.13 -0.82
CA GLY A 211 -0.82 -2.18 -1.25
C GLY A 211 -2.02 -2.88 -1.88
N GLU A 212 -2.86 -2.13 -2.60
CA GLU A 212 -4.14 -2.65 -3.11
C GLU A 212 -4.07 -3.31 -4.49
N LYS A 213 -2.96 -3.10 -5.23
CA LYS A 213 -2.88 -3.52 -6.63
C LYS A 213 -2.46 -5.00 -6.78
N LYS A 214 -3.15 -5.74 -7.66
CA LYS A 214 -2.77 -7.12 -8.07
C LYS A 214 -2.66 -8.13 -6.93
N LEU A 215 -3.44 -7.96 -5.86
CA LEU A 215 -3.32 -8.76 -4.63
C LEU A 215 -3.51 -10.26 -4.86
N ILE A 216 -4.49 -10.65 -5.70
CA ILE A 216 -4.73 -12.06 -6.04
C ILE A 216 -3.50 -12.66 -6.70
N ASP A 217 -2.92 -11.99 -7.70
CA ASP A 217 -1.74 -12.49 -8.41
C ASP A 217 -0.51 -12.58 -7.49
N ILE A 218 -0.37 -11.62 -6.56
CA ILE A 218 0.74 -11.62 -5.60
C ILE A 218 0.60 -12.80 -4.63
N ILE A 219 -0.58 -13.04 -4.08
CA ILE A 219 -0.84 -14.20 -3.21
C ILE A 219 -0.59 -15.50 -3.99
N GLU A 220 -1.11 -15.62 -5.22
CA GLU A 220 -0.92 -16.84 -6.03
C GLU A 220 0.55 -17.15 -6.30
N ASN A 221 1.36 -16.14 -6.57
CA ASN A 221 2.75 -16.32 -6.99
C ASN A 221 3.77 -16.31 -5.85
N GLN A 222 3.49 -15.63 -4.74
CA GLN A 222 4.49 -15.41 -3.68
C GLN A 222 4.12 -16.06 -2.35
N CYS A 223 2.85 -16.39 -2.10
CA CYS A 223 2.40 -16.95 -0.83
C CYS A 223 2.36 -18.48 -0.90
N LYS A 224 2.96 -19.13 0.12
CA LYS A 224 2.94 -20.59 0.28
C LYS A 224 1.68 -21.07 0.99
N ILE A 225 1.21 -20.28 1.95
CA ILE A 225 0.06 -20.58 2.80
C ILE A 225 -1.16 -19.87 2.17
N LYS A 226 -2.04 -20.67 1.56
CA LYS A 226 -3.24 -20.15 0.86
C LYS A 226 -4.46 -20.98 1.22
N PRO A 227 -5.65 -20.33 1.31
CA PRO A 227 -6.92 -21.06 1.35
C PRO A 227 -7.15 -21.88 0.09
N GLU A 228 -7.88 -22.97 0.22
CA GLU A 228 -8.24 -23.81 -0.93
C GLU A 228 -9.06 -23.00 -1.97
N ASN A 229 -8.75 -23.20 -3.25
CA ASN A 229 -9.38 -22.48 -4.38
C ASN A 229 -9.40 -20.94 -4.18
N PHE A 230 -8.33 -20.39 -3.58
CA PHE A 230 -8.25 -18.99 -3.17
C PHE A 230 -8.68 -18.00 -4.26
N LYS A 231 -8.02 -18.07 -5.43
CA LYS A 231 -8.29 -17.13 -6.54
C LYS A 231 -9.77 -17.19 -6.97
N GLU A 232 -10.27 -18.38 -7.27
CA GLU A 232 -11.65 -18.56 -7.74
C GLU A 232 -12.67 -18.06 -6.71
N ASN A 233 -12.46 -18.39 -5.43
CA ASN A 233 -13.39 -18.01 -4.38
C ASN A 233 -13.38 -16.49 -4.10
N VAL A 234 -12.23 -15.83 -4.17
CA VAL A 234 -12.15 -14.37 -4.05
C VAL A 234 -12.76 -13.67 -5.27
N GLU A 235 -12.50 -14.15 -6.48
CA GLU A 235 -13.10 -13.60 -7.70
C GLU A 235 -14.63 -13.69 -7.69
N LYS A 236 -15.21 -14.79 -7.20
CA LYS A 236 -16.67 -14.96 -7.06
C LYS A 236 -17.31 -13.89 -6.18
N VAL A 237 -16.60 -13.39 -5.17
CA VAL A 237 -17.11 -12.30 -4.32
C VAL A 237 -17.44 -11.04 -5.14
N PHE A 238 -16.72 -10.80 -6.23
CA PHE A 238 -16.86 -9.61 -7.06
C PHE A 238 -17.65 -9.84 -8.36
N THR A 239 -17.68 -11.08 -8.87
CA THR A 239 -18.23 -11.39 -10.18
C THR A 239 -19.63 -11.99 -10.13
N GLU A 240 -20.02 -12.58 -8.99
CA GLU A 240 -21.37 -13.09 -8.80
C GLU A 240 -22.31 -12.00 -8.27
N GLY A 241 -23.62 -12.21 -8.45
CA GLY A 241 -24.65 -11.25 -8.04
C GLY A 241 -24.68 -11.01 -6.52
N ASN A 242 -25.24 -9.86 -6.13
CA ASN A 242 -25.31 -9.44 -4.72
C ASN A 242 -26.01 -10.47 -3.82
N ASP A 243 -26.95 -11.25 -4.33
CA ASP A 243 -27.64 -12.33 -3.63
C ASP A 243 -26.70 -13.44 -3.14
N LYS A 244 -25.53 -13.59 -3.76
CA LYS A 244 -24.53 -14.60 -3.40
C LYS A 244 -23.38 -14.09 -2.55
N ILE A 245 -23.28 -12.78 -2.30
CA ILE A 245 -22.16 -12.17 -1.54
C ILE A 245 -21.94 -12.88 -0.20
N LEU A 246 -22.98 -13.03 0.62
CA LEU A 246 -22.82 -13.64 1.96
C LEU A 246 -22.32 -15.08 1.86
N LYS A 247 -22.85 -15.87 0.92
CA LYS A 247 -22.39 -17.24 0.68
C LYS A 247 -20.91 -17.27 0.30
N ASN A 248 -20.49 -16.38 -0.59
CA ASN A 248 -19.09 -16.31 -1.04
C ASN A 248 -18.16 -15.83 0.08
N LEU A 249 -18.61 -14.89 0.93
CA LEU A 249 -17.86 -14.48 2.13
C LEU A 249 -17.73 -15.61 3.13
N ASP A 250 -18.79 -16.44 3.34
CA ASP A 250 -18.70 -17.63 4.19
C ASP A 250 -17.63 -18.59 3.69
N ILE A 251 -17.62 -18.89 2.39
CA ILE A 251 -16.63 -19.80 1.77
C ILE A 251 -15.20 -19.31 2.00
N ILE A 252 -14.90 -18.03 1.76
CA ILE A 252 -13.53 -17.52 1.93
C ILE A 252 -13.11 -17.47 3.39
N VAL A 253 -14.03 -17.20 4.34
CA VAL A 253 -13.71 -17.22 5.77
C VAL A 253 -13.55 -18.65 6.28
N ASP A 254 -14.42 -19.58 5.89
CA ASP A 254 -14.32 -20.98 6.31
C ASP A 254 -12.98 -21.59 5.84
N ASN A 255 -12.57 -21.31 4.59
CA ASN A 255 -11.27 -21.75 4.08
C ASN A 255 -10.09 -21.04 4.80
N LEU A 256 -10.24 -19.78 5.19
CA LEU A 256 -9.27 -19.09 6.03
C LEU A 256 -9.17 -19.74 7.43
N ASP A 257 -10.31 -20.11 8.03
CA ASP A 257 -10.34 -20.81 9.33
C ASP A 257 -9.55 -22.12 9.29
N VAL A 258 -9.66 -22.89 8.20
CA VAL A 258 -8.91 -24.12 8.01
C VAL A 258 -7.40 -23.84 7.98
N VAL A 259 -7.00 -22.80 7.24
CA VAL A 259 -5.60 -22.40 7.14
C VAL A 259 -5.04 -21.94 8.49
N LEU A 260 -5.75 -21.05 9.19
CA LEU A 260 -5.28 -20.52 10.47
C LEU A 260 -5.10 -21.61 11.52
N ARG A 261 -6.03 -22.58 11.58
CA ARG A 261 -5.91 -23.75 12.48
C ARG A 261 -4.71 -24.65 12.11
N LYS A 262 -4.48 -24.87 10.80
CA LYS A 262 -3.34 -25.68 10.33
C LYS A 262 -2.00 -25.05 10.70
N GLU A 263 -1.93 -23.73 10.66
CA GLU A 263 -0.74 -22.97 11.05
C GLU A 263 -0.65 -22.73 12.58
N ASN A 264 -1.54 -23.33 13.39
CA ASN A 264 -1.61 -23.15 14.84
C ASN A 264 -1.74 -21.70 15.29
N ILE A 265 -2.43 -20.89 14.51
CA ILE A 265 -2.72 -19.49 14.83
C ILE A 265 -4.02 -19.44 15.63
N ASP A 266 -3.94 -18.84 16.82
CA ASP A 266 -5.09 -18.67 17.72
C ASP A 266 -6.10 -17.67 17.15
N ILE A 267 -7.42 -18.10 17.03
CA ILE A 267 -8.50 -17.36 16.37
C ILE A 267 -9.78 -17.34 17.20
#